data_9eac781ef525389e7612c71b760e81d6
#
_entry.id   9eac781ef525389e7612c71b760e81d6
#
_cell.length_a   1.000
_cell.length_b   1.000
_cell.length_c   1.000
_cell.angle_alpha   90.00
_cell.angle_beta   90.00
_cell.angle_gamma   90.00
#
_symmetry.space_group_name_H-M   'P 1'
#
loop_
_entity.id
_entity.type
_entity.pdbx_description
1 polymer ?
#
loop_
_entity_poly.entity_id
_entity_poly.type
_entity_poly.pdbx_seq_one_letter_code
_entity_poly.pdbx_strand_id
1 'polypeptide(L)'
;MKGVWLTLVLAAVLWTFMFSPMTAPLVNFWWMMTASALTLSLLSSWLNPGWWKRARLSTSNLCLGVAIAVVLWGVFWIGDKVASWLFDFARPQVDTIYGMKEGESPWLLSLLMLFLIGPAEEIYWRGYVQQRFSDRYGANKAFLITTACYALVHAGSCNFMLLMAALVAGVVWGALYRFWPQRFAAIILSHALWDVAVFVLFPI
;
A
#
# COMPACT_ATOMS: atom_id res chain seq x y z
N MET A 1 0.43 -20.91 -8.77
CA MET A 1 0.20 -19.70 -9.62
C MET A 1 -1.27 -19.31 -9.78
N LYS A 2 -2.20 -20.26 -10.04
CA LYS A 2 -3.64 -19.90 -10.18
C LYS A 2 -4.18 -19.07 -9.00
N GLY A 3 -3.83 -19.42 -7.77
CA GLY A 3 -4.29 -18.66 -6.58
C GLY A 3 -3.82 -17.20 -6.57
N VAL A 4 -2.58 -16.90 -7.02
CA VAL A 4 -2.08 -15.52 -7.10
C VAL A 4 -2.90 -14.70 -8.10
N TRP A 5 -3.18 -15.25 -9.28
CA TRP A 5 -3.97 -14.52 -10.28
C TRP A 5 -5.42 -14.30 -9.83
N LEU A 6 -6.03 -15.28 -9.16
CA LEU A 6 -7.37 -15.11 -8.61
C LEU A 6 -7.42 -14.03 -7.53
N THR A 7 -6.45 -13.99 -6.62
CA THR A 7 -6.40 -12.93 -5.61
C THR A 7 -6.08 -11.57 -6.21
N LEU A 8 -5.29 -11.49 -7.30
CA LEU A 8 -5.05 -10.23 -8.02
C LEU A 8 -6.33 -9.71 -8.70
N VAL A 9 -7.12 -10.60 -9.31
CA VAL A 9 -8.43 -10.21 -9.85
C VAL A 9 -9.35 -9.72 -8.73
N LEU A 10 -9.38 -10.43 -7.59
CA LEU A 10 -10.17 -9.99 -6.43
C LEU A 10 -9.68 -8.62 -5.92
N ALA A 11 -8.37 -8.40 -5.80
CA ALA A 11 -7.82 -7.11 -5.42
C ALA A 11 -8.24 -6.01 -6.40
N ALA A 12 -8.13 -6.26 -7.71
CA ALA A 12 -8.54 -5.29 -8.73
C ALA A 12 -10.03 -4.94 -8.62
N VAL A 13 -10.91 -5.93 -8.37
CA VAL A 13 -12.35 -5.69 -8.16
C VAL A 13 -12.59 -4.86 -6.90
N LEU A 14 -11.98 -5.25 -5.77
CA LEU A 14 -12.17 -4.56 -4.48
C LEU A 14 -11.66 -3.11 -4.53
N TRP A 15 -10.46 -2.89 -5.09
CA TRP A 15 -9.87 -1.54 -5.25
C TRP A 15 -10.69 -0.68 -6.21
N THR A 16 -11.06 -1.22 -7.38
CA THR A 16 -11.93 -0.50 -8.32
C THR A 16 -13.25 -0.13 -7.66
N PHE A 17 -13.86 -1.04 -6.91
CA PHE A 17 -15.13 -0.76 -6.24
C PHE A 17 -15.02 0.36 -5.20
N MET A 18 -13.96 0.40 -4.40
CA MET A 18 -13.82 1.42 -3.35
C MET A 18 -13.30 2.77 -3.85
N PHE A 19 -12.56 2.79 -4.96
CA PHE A 19 -11.95 4.02 -5.48
C PHE A 19 -12.66 4.63 -6.69
N SER A 20 -13.47 3.85 -7.42
CA SER A 20 -14.15 4.37 -8.61
C SER A 20 -15.15 5.47 -8.26
N PRO A 21 -15.16 6.60 -8.97
CA PRO A 21 -16.15 7.66 -8.77
C PRO A 21 -17.59 7.19 -8.88
N MET A 22 -17.84 6.07 -9.57
CA MET A 22 -19.18 5.49 -9.73
C MET A 22 -19.64 4.71 -8.50
N THR A 23 -18.76 4.06 -7.78
CA THR A 23 -19.09 3.13 -6.68
C THR A 23 -18.62 3.59 -5.32
N ALA A 24 -17.57 4.42 -5.23
CA ALA A 24 -17.09 4.97 -3.98
C ALA A 24 -18.18 5.67 -3.14
N PRO A 25 -19.13 6.44 -3.72
CA PRO A 25 -20.21 7.04 -2.93
C PRO A 25 -21.19 6.04 -2.29
N LEU A 26 -21.17 4.78 -2.70
CA LEU A 26 -22.06 3.73 -2.19
C LEU A 26 -21.53 3.07 -0.90
N VAL A 27 -20.28 3.30 -0.53
CA VAL A 27 -19.62 2.63 0.58
C VAL A 27 -18.82 3.60 1.44
N ASN A 28 -18.62 3.26 2.71
CA ASN A 28 -17.61 3.94 3.51
C ASN A 28 -16.23 3.37 3.13
N PHE A 29 -15.35 4.24 2.65
CA PHE A 29 -14.02 3.87 2.16
C PHE A 29 -13.21 3.08 3.20
N TRP A 30 -13.16 3.55 4.43
CA TRP A 30 -12.30 2.96 5.46
C TRP A 30 -12.74 1.56 5.88
N TRP A 31 -14.05 1.34 5.98
CA TRP A 31 -14.58 0.00 6.27
C TRP A 31 -14.40 -0.94 5.09
N MET A 32 -14.57 -0.46 3.86
CA MET A 32 -14.34 -1.27 2.66
C MET A 32 -12.85 -1.61 2.51
N MET A 33 -11.94 -0.65 2.76
CA MET A 33 -10.48 -0.86 2.74
C MET A 33 -10.06 -1.87 3.81
N THR A 34 -10.58 -1.72 5.04
CA THR A 34 -10.34 -2.65 6.15
C THR A 34 -10.76 -4.07 5.80
N ALA A 35 -11.99 -4.24 5.30
CA ALA A 35 -12.51 -5.56 4.91
C ALA A 35 -11.70 -6.16 3.76
N SER A 36 -11.32 -5.36 2.77
CA SER A 36 -10.53 -5.79 1.61
C SER A 36 -9.12 -6.23 2.02
N ALA A 37 -8.43 -5.41 2.84
CA ALA A 37 -7.10 -5.71 3.34
C ALA A 37 -7.09 -6.99 4.20
N LEU A 38 -8.07 -7.15 5.11
CA LEU A 38 -8.23 -8.38 5.89
C LEU A 38 -8.49 -9.60 5.00
N THR A 39 -9.43 -9.49 4.06
CA THR A 39 -9.78 -10.60 3.17
C THR A 39 -8.55 -11.08 2.39
N LEU A 40 -7.82 -10.17 1.76
CA LEU A 40 -6.64 -10.52 0.96
C LEU A 40 -5.49 -11.05 1.82
N SER A 41 -5.24 -10.47 3.00
CA SER A 41 -4.17 -10.93 3.90
C SER A 41 -4.48 -12.30 4.50
N LEU A 42 -5.72 -12.59 4.86
CA LEU A 42 -6.15 -13.91 5.35
C LEU A 42 -6.05 -14.96 4.25
N LEU A 43 -6.58 -14.68 3.05
CA LEU A 43 -6.47 -15.58 1.89
C LEU A 43 -5.00 -15.85 1.54
N SER A 44 -4.16 -14.81 1.51
CA SER A 44 -2.74 -14.96 1.20
C SER A 44 -2.00 -15.76 2.27
N SER A 45 -2.33 -15.57 3.54
CA SER A 45 -1.76 -16.33 4.67
C SER A 45 -2.14 -17.80 4.63
N TRP A 46 -3.36 -18.11 4.18
CA TRP A 46 -3.81 -19.47 3.96
C TRP A 46 -3.14 -20.13 2.74
N LEU A 47 -3.03 -19.41 1.63
CA LEU A 47 -2.43 -19.91 0.37
C LEU A 47 -0.89 -20.02 0.43
N ASN A 48 -0.23 -19.26 1.28
CA ASN A 48 1.23 -19.22 1.44
C ASN A 48 1.62 -18.98 2.90
N PRO A 49 1.42 -19.96 3.79
CA PRO A 49 1.73 -19.80 5.21
C PRO A 49 3.23 -19.58 5.43
N GLY A 50 3.55 -18.85 6.51
CA GLY A 50 4.93 -18.68 6.96
C GLY A 50 5.59 -17.35 6.64
N TRP A 51 4.85 -16.35 6.12
CA TRP A 51 5.36 -14.99 5.93
C TRP A 51 5.91 -14.39 7.23
N TRP A 52 5.32 -14.73 8.41
CA TRP A 52 5.76 -14.28 9.76
C TRP A 52 7.19 -14.69 10.10
N LYS A 53 7.73 -15.76 9.49
CA LYS A 53 9.12 -16.17 9.69
C LYS A 53 10.11 -15.12 9.20
N ARG A 54 9.70 -14.28 8.25
CA ARG A 54 10.48 -13.15 7.72
C ARG A 54 10.17 -11.83 8.43
N ALA A 55 9.02 -11.72 9.10
CA ALA A 55 8.56 -10.52 9.80
C ALA A 55 9.02 -10.51 11.27
N ARG A 56 10.31 -10.77 11.54
CA ARG A 56 10.86 -10.78 12.90
C ARG A 56 11.05 -9.36 13.42
N LEU A 57 10.41 -9.05 14.54
CA LEU A 57 10.62 -7.78 15.23
C LEU A 57 12.02 -7.75 15.89
N SER A 58 12.72 -6.63 15.72
CA SER A 58 13.98 -6.32 16.37
C SER A 58 14.16 -4.82 16.42
N THR A 59 14.96 -4.29 17.34
CA THR A 59 15.26 -2.86 17.41
C THR A 59 15.78 -2.32 16.08
N SER A 60 16.65 -3.08 15.40
CA SER A 60 17.14 -2.71 14.06
C SER A 60 16.03 -2.58 13.03
N ASN A 61 15.03 -3.49 13.02
CA ASN A 61 13.88 -3.40 12.11
C ASN A 61 12.95 -2.25 12.50
N LEU A 62 12.79 -1.94 13.78
CA LEU A 62 12.00 -0.80 14.24
C LEU A 62 12.64 0.52 13.77
N CYS A 63 13.93 0.72 14.05
CA CYS A 63 14.66 1.93 13.60
C CYS A 63 14.65 2.06 12.07
N LEU A 64 14.87 0.96 11.36
CA LEU A 64 14.85 0.95 9.90
C LEU A 64 13.46 1.28 9.36
N GLY A 65 12.39 0.72 9.93
CA GLY A 65 11.01 1.01 9.54
C GLY A 65 10.67 2.49 9.69
N VAL A 66 11.02 3.09 10.83
CA VAL A 66 10.86 4.54 11.06
C VAL A 66 11.65 5.34 10.02
N ALA A 67 12.91 5.00 9.79
CA ALA A 67 13.76 5.72 8.83
C ALA A 67 13.16 5.66 7.40
N ILE A 68 12.70 4.49 6.96
CA ILE A 68 12.04 4.33 5.65
C ILE A 68 10.77 5.19 5.58
N ALA A 69 9.92 5.18 6.62
CA ALA A 69 8.69 5.98 6.66
C ALA A 69 8.98 7.48 6.53
N VAL A 70 9.98 7.99 7.25
CA VAL A 70 10.40 9.40 7.19
C VAL A 70 10.93 9.77 5.81
N VAL A 71 11.83 8.94 5.24
CA VAL A 71 12.37 9.17 3.90
C VAL A 71 11.26 9.15 2.86
N LEU A 72 10.35 8.19 2.93
CA LEU A 72 9.25 8.09 1.99
C LEU A 72 8.27 9.26 2.13
N TRP A 73 7.99 9.73 3.34
CA TRP A 73 7.22 10.95 3.56
C TRP A 73 7.88 12.15 2.85
N GLY A 74 9.19 12.31 3.00
CA GLY A 74 9.95 13.36 2.30
C GLY A 74 9.88 13.25 0.77
N VAL A 75 9.97 12.03 0.23
CA VAL A 75 9.81 11.77 -1.21
C VAL A 75 8.43 12.22 -1.70
N PHE A 76 7.37 11.89 -0.96
CA PHE A 76 6.01 12.29 -1.31
C PHE A 76 5.79 13.78 -1.15
N TRP A 77 6.34 14.42 -0.11
CA TRP A 77 6.29 15.87 0.07
C TRP A 77 6.94 16.61 -1.11
N ILE A 78 8.13 16.18 -1.55
CA ILE A 78 8.79 16.73 -2.73
C ILE A 78 7.95 16.47 -3.99
N GLY A 79 7.45 15.25 -4.13
CA GLY A 79 6.61 14.83 -5.26
C GLY A 79 5.35 15.68 -5.40
N ASP A 80 4.66 15.99 -4.28
CA ASP A 80 3.49 16.87 -4.27
C ASP A 80 3.85 18.30 -4.76
N LYS A 81 4.95 18.88 -4.25
CA LYS A 81 5.39 20.22 -4.67
C LYS A 81 5.74 20.27 -6.16
N VAL A 82 6.48 19.27 -6.65
CA VAL A 82 6.85 19.16 -8.06
C VAL A 82 5.63 18.95 -8.94
N ALA A 83 4.73 18.04 -8.56
CA ALA A 83 3.52 17.77 -9.33
C ALA A 83 2.59 18.98 -9.36
N SER A 84 2.38 19.67 -8.24
CA SER A 84 1.56 20.90 -8.16
C SER A 84 2.15 22.06 -8.94
N TRP A 85 3.48 22.09 -9.12
CA TRP A 85 4.14 23.08 -9.97
C TRP A 85 3.99 22.77 -11.46
N LEU A 86 3.97 21.48 -11.82
CA LEU A 86 3.93 21.04 -13.23
C LEU A 86 2.51 20.89 -13.78
N PHE A 87 1.53 20.58 -12.93
CA PHE A 87 0.20 20.17 -13.36
C PHE A 87 -0.90 20.81 -12.52
N ASP A 88 -1.77 21.58 -13.13
CA ASP A 88 -2.91 22.24 -12.48
C ASP A 88 -3.89 21.26 -11.83
N PHE A 89 -3.97 20.03 -12.35
CA PHE A 89 -4.86 19.01 -11.82
C PHE A 89 -4.30 18.31 -10.55
N ALA A 90 -3.00 18.49 -10.22
CA ALA A 90 -2.37 17.71 -9.16
C ALA A 90 -3.00 17.99 -7.79
N ARG A 91 -3.05 19.24 -7.36
CA ARG A 91 -3.61 19.61 -6.05
C ARG A 91 -5.07 19.20 -5.88
N PRO A 92 -6.01 19.50 -6.83
CA PRO A 92 -7.38 19.01 -6.76
C PRO A 92 -7.50 17.49 -6.62
N GLN A 93 -6.64 16.71 -7.29
CA GLN A 93 -6.65 15.25 -7.18
C GLN A 93 -6.14 14.77 -5.82
N VAL A 94 -5.11 15.40 -5.26
CA VAL A 94 -4.61 15.11 -3.92
C VAL A 94 -5.67 15.46 -2.87
N ASP A 95 -6.32 16.62 -2.99
CA ASP A 95 -7.39 17.03 -2.07
C ASP A 95 -8.57 16.04 -2.07
N THR A 96 -8.90 15.46 -3.23
CA THR A 96 -9.92 14.40 -3.31
C THR A 96 -9.52 13.16 -2.49
N ILE A 97 -8.23 12.78 -2.46
CA ILE A 97 -7.74 11.66 -1.65
C ILE A 97 -7.87 12.00 -0.16
N TYR A 98 -7.48 13.20 0.23
CA TYR A 98 -7.61 13.64 1.62
C TYR A 98 -9.06 13.84 2.07
N GLY A 99 -9.97 14.17 1.18
CA GLY A 99 -11.41 14.24 1.43
C GLY A 99 -12.01 12.94 1.95
N MET A 100 -11.40 11.78 1.62
CA MET A 100 -11.89 10.47 2.09
C MET A 100 -11.83 10.29 3.62
N LYS A 101 -11.09 11.11 4.35
CA LYS A 101 -11.03 11.08 5.82
C LYS A 101 -12.00 12.02 6.52
N GLU A 102 -12.72 12.86 5.78
CA GLU A 102 -13.64 13.83 6.36
C GLU A 102 -14.76 13.13 7.13
N GLY A 103 -15.05 13.64 8.34
CA GLY A 103 -16.03 13.06 9.25
C GLY A 103 -15.55 11.84 10.04
N GLU A 104 -14.37 11.32 9.79
CA GLU A 104 -13.83 10.16 10.49
C GLU A 104 -12.95 10.54 11.67
N SER A 105 -12.90 9.69 12.70
CA SER A 105 -12.05 9.89 13.86
C SER A 105 -10.56 9.70 13.50
N PRO A 106 -9.68 10.71 13.70
CA PRO A 106 -8.25 10.56 13.44
C PRO A 106 -7.60 9.40 14.22
N TRP A 107 -8.07 9.17 15.45
CA TRP A 107 -7.60 8.04 16.28
C TRP A 107 -7.99 6.69 15.68
N LEU A 108 -9.24 6.55 15.24
CA LEU A 108 -9.70 5.32 14.60
C LEU A 108 -8.90 5.05 13.33
N LEU A 109 -8.73 6.06 12.48
CA LEU A 109 -7.94 5.93 11.24
C LEU A 109 -6.49 5.54 11.54
N SER A 110 -5.86 6.19 12.53
CA SER A 110 -4.49 5.85 12.93
C SER A 110 -4.38 4.39 13.39
N LEU A 111 -5.32 3.90 14.18
CA LEU A 111 -5.32 2.51 14.65
C LEU A 111 -5.54 1.53 13.49
N LEU A 112 -6.48 1.82 12.58
CA LEU A 112 -6.74 0.98 11.42
C LEU A 112 -5.51 0.90 10.49
N MET A 113 -4.89 2.03 10.18
CA MET A 113 -3.70 2.07 9.32
C MET A 113 -2.49 1.39 9.98
N LEU A 114 -2.25 1.69 11.27
CA LEU A 114 -1.07 1.20 11.97
C LEU A 114 -1.11 -0.32 12.21
N PHE A 115 -2.26 -0.85 12.62
CA PHE A 115 -2.34 -2.24 13.09
C PHE A 115 -3.03 -3.18 12.10
N LEU A 116 -3.69 -2.66 11.07
CA LEU A 116 -4.47 -3.49 10.17
C LEU A 116 -4.17 -3.21 8.69
N ILE A 117 -4.49 -2.04 8.17
CA ILE A 117 -4.44 -1.75 6.72
C ILE A 117 -3.00 -1.87 6.20
N GLY A 118 -2.07 -1.07 6.72
CA GLY A 118 -0.67 -1.10 6.28
C GLY A 118 -0.02 -2.48 6.42
N PRO A 119 -0.12 -3.15 7.59
CA PRO A 119 0.38 -4.52 7.74
C PRO A 119 -0.27 -5.52 6.79
N ALA A 120 -1.59 -5.49 6.62
CA ALA A 120 -2.31 -6.42 5.76
C ALA A 120 -1.94 -6.25 4.28
N GLU A 121 -1.77 -5.01 3.82
CA GLU A 121 -1.30 -4.75 2.46
C GLU A 121 0.09 -5.32 2.21
N GLU A 122 1.04 -5.14 3.11
CA GLU A 122 2.37 -5.69 2.94
C GLU A 122 2.38 -7.23 2.99
N ILE A 123 1.59 -7.83 3.89
CA ILE A 123 1.43 -9.30 3.94
C ILE A 123 0.93 -9.81 2.59
N TYR A 124 -0.07 -9.15 2.00
CA TYR A 124 -0.60 -9.54 0.70
C TYR A 124 0.38 -9.25 -0.43
N TRP A 125 0.79 -7.98 -0.62
CA TRP A 125 1.55 -7.57 -1.80
C TRP A 125 2.97 -8.10 -1.81
N ARG A 126 3.72 -8.00 -0.69
CA ARG A 126 5.13 -8.41 -0.62
C ARG A 126 5.27 -9.82 -0.07
N GLY A 127 4.57 -10.12 1.03
CA GLY A 127 4.63 -11.42 1.68
C GLY A 127 4.07 -12.56 0.82
N TYR A 128 3.09 -12.27 -0.03
CA TYR A 128 2.46 -13.26 -0.90
C TYR A 128 2.69 -13.03 -2.39
N VAL A 129 2.16 -11.95 -2.99
CA VAL A 129 2.19 -11.76 -4.45
C VAL A 129 3.61 -11.69 -4.96
N GLN A 130 4.43 -10.78 -4.44
CA GLN A 130 5.82 -10.61 -4.87
C GLN A 130 6.65 -11.86 -4.56
N GLN A 131 6.45 -12.50 -3.41
CA GLN A 131 7.14 -13.73 -3.05
C GLN A 131 6.80 -14.86 -4.03
N ARG A 132 5.52 -15.10 -4.33
CA ARG A 132 5.10 -16.16 -5.24
C ARG A 132 5.57 -15.94 -6.68
N PHE A 133 5.61 -14.68 -7.13
CA PHE A 133 6.21 -14.35 -8.42
C PHE A 133 7.73 -14.52 -8.38
N SER A 134 8.40 -14.20 -7.25
CA SER A 134 9.83 -14.40 -7.07
C SER A 134 10.21 -15.87 -7.17
N ASP A 135 9.45 -16.75 -6.52
CA ASP A 135 9.64 -18.20 -6.56
C ASP A 135 9.49 -18.76 -8.00
N ARG A 136 8.69 -18.11 -8.86
CA ARG A 136 8.38 -18.61 -10.19
C ARG A 136 9.20 -17.94 -11.30
N TYR A 137 9.45 -16.64 -11.21
CA TYR A 137 10.01 -15.83 -12.31
C TYR A 137 11.33 -15.15 -11.94
N GLY A 138 11.79 -15.32 -10.69
CA GLY A 138 12.95 -14.63 -10.14
C GLY A 138 12.62 -13.22 -9.62
N ALA A 139 13.47 -12.73 -8.72
CA ALA A 139 13.21 -11.53 -7.94
C ALA A 139 13.01 -10.24 -8.77
N ASN A 140 13.72 -10.10 -9.89
CA ASN A 140 13.62 -8.91 -10.75
C ASN A 140 12.25 -8.81 -11.43
N LYS A 141 11.82 -9.89 -12.08
CA LYS A 141 10.52 -9.92 -12.75
C LYS A 141 9.38 -9.83 -11.75
N ALA A 142 9.53 -10.47 -10.59
CA ALA A 142 8.55 -10.40 -9.51
C ALA A 142 8.36 -8.97 -9.02
N PHE A 143 9.43 -8.24 -8.77
CA PHE A 143 9.39 -6.83 -8.40
C PHE A 143 8.63 -5.99 -9.42
N LEU A 144 8.98 -6.09 -10.71
CA LEU A 144 8.34 -5.31 -11.78
C LEU A 144 6.85 -5.64 -11.92
N ILE A 145 6.51 -6.94 -11.97
CA ILE A 145 5.11 -7.38 -12.11
C ILE A 145 4.27 -6.93 -10.91
N THR A 146 4.78 -7.14 -9.69
CA THR A 146 4.02 -6.76 -8.47
C THR A 146 3.84 -5.26 -8.38
N THR A 147 4.87 -4.47 -8.68
CA THR A 147 4.79 -3.00 -8.69
C THR A 147 3.76 -2.52 -9.71
N ALA A 148 3.76 -3.08 -10.92
CA ALA A 148 2.77 -2.76 -11.93
C ALA A 148 1.35 -3.13 -11.48
N CYS A 149 1.15 -4.34 -10.93
CA CYS A 149 -0.15 -4.75 -10.40
C CYS A 149 -0.62 -3.86 -9.25
N TYR A 150 0.28 -3.52 -8.32
CA TYR A 150 -0.02 -2.64 -7.18
C TYR A 150 -0.48 -1.25 -7.64
N ALA A 151 0.20 -0.65 -8.61
CA ALA A 151 -0.24 0.62 -9.17
C ALA A 151 -1.56 0.49 -9.94
N LEU A 152 -1.69 -0.51 -10.82
CA LEU A 152 -2.84 -0.65 -11.71
C LEU A 152 -4.16 -0.94 -10.99
N VAL A 153 -4.16 -1.58 -9.81
CA VAL A 153 -5.41 -1.74 -9.05
C VAL A 153 -6.01 -0.40 -8.60
N HIS A 154 -5.20 0.67 -8.54
CA HIS A 154 -5.67 2.03 -8.23
C HIS A 154 -6.19 2.79 -9.46
N ALA A 155 -6.00 2.26 -10.68
CA ALA A 155 -6.42 2.96 -11.91
C ALA A 155 -7.94 3.19 -11.99
N GLY A 156 -8.75 2.34 -11.32
CA GLY A 156 -10.20 2.51 -11.22
C GLY A 156 -10.64 3.80 -10.50
N SER A 157 -9.74 4.47 -9.78
CA SER A 157 -9.97 5.77 -9.14
C SER A 157 -10.15 6.93 -10.13
N CYS A 158 -9.68 6.79 -11.36
CA CYS A 158 -9.55 7.87 -12.33
C CYS A 158 -8.74 9.08 -11.79
N ASN A 159 -7.91 8.86 -10.78
CA ASN A 159 -7.08 9.86 -10.12
C ASN A 159 -5.61 9.55 -10.43
N PHE A 160 -5.00 10.37 -11.28
CA PHE A 160 -3.62 10.16 -11.71
C PHE A 160 -2.62 10.30 -10.56
N MET A 161 -2.87 11.22 -9.62
CA MET A 161 -1.99 11.42 -8.47
C MET A 161 -2.00 10.19 -7.55
N LEU A 162 -3.16 9.56 -7.34
CA LEU A 162 -3.25 8.32 -6.58
C LEU A 162 -2.54 7.15 -7.29
N LEU A 163 -2.70 7.04 -8.61
CA LEU A 163 -1.98 6.04 -9.40
C LEU A 163 -0.47 6.20 -9.29
N MET A 164 0.03 7.43 -9.41
CA MET A 164 1.47 7.73 -9.27
C MET A 164 1.97 7.52 -7.85
N ALA A 165 1.17 7.87 -6.84
CA ALA A 165 1.46 7.59 -5.45
C ALA A 165 1.63 6.08 -5.20
N ALA A 166 0.70 5.29 -5.69
CA ALA A 166 0.78 3.82 -5.60
C ALA A 166 2.00 3.27 -6.37
N LEU A 167 2.34 3.84 -7.53
CA LEU A 167 3.52 3.42 -8.29
C LEU A 167 4.81 3.70 -7.50
N VAL A 168 4.99 4.90 -6.95
CA VAL A 168 6.17 5.29 -6.16
C VAL A 168 6.30 4.42 -4.92
N ALA A 169 5.22 4.26 -4.16
CA ALA A 169 5.16 3.39 -2.99
C ALA A 169 5.46 1.92 -3.35
N GLY A 170 4.87 1.45 -4.45
CA GLY A 170 5.11 0.12 -5.01
C GLY A 170 6.56 -0.13 -5.35
N VAL A 171 7.23 0.85 -5.99
CA VAL A 171 8.67 0.79 -6.31
C VAL A 171 9.49 0.73 -5.02
N VAL A 172 9.25 1.60 -4.05
CA VAL A 172 10.06 1.66 -2.82
C VAL A 172 9.93 0.38 -2.01
N TRP A 173 8.74 0.00 -1.59
CA TRP A 173 8.54 -1.21 -0.78
C TRP A 173 8.83 -2.50 -1.55
N GLY A 174 8.50 -2.53 -2.85
CA GLY A 174 8.83 -3.66 -3.71
C GLY A 174 10.33 -3.86 -3.90
N ALA A 175 11.10 -2.77 -4.08
CA ALA A 175 12.55 -2.82 -4.16
C ALA A 175 13.17 -3.23 -2.83
N LEU A 176 12.71 -2.65 -1.71
CA LEU A 176 13.16 -3.04 -0.37
C LEU A 176 12.96 -4.54 -0.14
N TYR A 177 11.78 -5.07 -0.47
CA TYR A 177 11.53 -6.51 -0.35
C TYR A 177 12.39 -7.35 -1.29
N ARG A 178 12.64 -6.87 -2.50
CA ARG A 178 13.50 -7.55 -3.48
C ARG A 178 14.95 -7.70 -2.99
N PHE A 179 15.51 -6.64 -2.40
CA PHE A 179 16.91 -6.62 -1.98
C PHE A 179 17.12 -7.16 -0.56
N TRP A 180 16.14 -6.93 0.34
CA TRP A 180 16.22 -7.27 1.76
C TRP A 180 14.94 -7.94 2.29
N PRO A 181 14.54 -9.11 1.74
CA PRO A 181 13.32 -9.81 2.18
C PRO A 181 13.35 -10.20 3.66
N GLN A 182 14.56 -10.34 4.26
CA GLN A 182 14.73 -10.58 5.69
C GLN A 182 14.37 -9.36 6.56
N ARG A 183 14.25 -8.18 5.98
CA ARG A 183 13.80 -6.94 6.66
C ARG A 183 12.30 -6.70 6.53
N PHE A 184 11.54 -7.74 6.29
CA PHE A 184 10.10 -7.63 6.02
C PHE A 184 9.33 -6.93 7.16
N ALA A 185 9.71 -7.13 8.43
CA ALA A 185 9.11 -6.41 9.56
C ALA A 185 9.32 -4.89 9.45
N ALA A 186 10.49 -4.43 8.99
CA ALA A 186 10.75 -3.00 8.78
C ALA A 186 9.88 -2.43 7.63
N ILE A 187 9.66 -3.22 6.58
CA ILE A 187 8.81 -2.83 5.45
C ILE A 187 7.35 -2.67 5.91
N ILE A 188 6.81 -3.66 6.63
CA ILE A 188 5.46 -3.60 7.20
C ILE A 188 5.30 -2.37 8.10
N LEU A 189 6.24 -2.15 9.02
CA LEU A 189 6.19 -1.02 9.94
C LEU A 189 6.30 0.31 9.19
N SER A 190 7.16 0.39 8.19
CA SER A 190 7.32 1.63 7.41
C SER A 190 6.06 2.03 6.66
N HIS A 191 5.32 1.07 6.11
CA HIS A 191 4.04 1.33 5.46
C HIS A 191 3.03 1.85 6.47
N ALA A 192 2.82 1.12 7.55
CA ALA A 192 1.87 1.50 8.59
C ALA A 192 2.14 2.89 9.19
N LEU A 193 3.41 3.20 9.47
CA LEU A 193 3.81 4.52 9.99
C LEU A 193 3.67 5.62 8.95
N TRP A 194 4.00 5.33 7.70
CA TRP A 194 3.88 6.29 6.61
C TRP A 194 2.41 6.65 6.34
N ASP A 195 1.51 5.68 6.35
CA ASP A 195 0.07 5.93 6.23
C ASP A 195 -0.43 6.89 7.31
N VAL A 196 -0.11 6.61 8.58
CA VAL A 196 -0.50 7.49 9.69
C VAL A 196 0.11 8.88 9.55
N ALA A 197 1.39 8.95 9.16
CA ALA A 197 2.05 10.24 8.96
C ALA A 197 1.36 11.05 7.86
N VAL A 198 1.16 10.46 6.67
CA VAL A 198 0.62 11.15 5.49
C VAL A 198 -0.86 11.50 5.65
N PHE A 199 -1.68 10.58 6.19
CA PHE A 199 -3.11 10.83 6.27
C PHE A 199 -3.55 11.61 7.51
N VAL A 200 -2.84 11.47 8.64
CA VAL A 200 -3.31 12.01 9.93
C VAL A 200 -2.38 13.07 10.49
N LEU A 201 -1.08 12.73 10.69
CA LEU A 201 -0.19 13.59 11.48
C LEU A 201 0.39 14.76 10.69
N PHE A 202 0.84 14.50 9.46
CA PHE A 202 1.58 15.44 8.62
C PHE A 202 1.10 15.33 7.17
N PRO A 203 -0.16 15.71 6.87
CA PRO A 203 -0.69 15.71 5.50
C PRO A 203 0.18 16.55 4.56
N ILE A 204 0.30 16.11 3.32
CA ILE A 204 1.16 16.71 2.30
C ILE A 204 0.38 17.67 1.42
#